data_9cdde013a3574bf29491aee717dcc0e7
#
_entry.id   9cdde013a3574bf29491aee717dcc0e7
#
_cell.length_a   1.000
_cell.length_b   1.000
_cell.length_c   1.000
_cell.angle_alpha   90.00
_cell.angle_beta   90.00
_cell.angle_gamma   90.00
#
_symmetry.space_group_name_H-M   'P 1'
#
loop_
_entity.id
_entity.type
_entity.pdbx_description
1 polymer ?
#
loop_
_entity_poly.entity_id
_entity_poly.type
_entity_poly.pdbx_seq_one_letter_code
_entity_poly.pdbx_strand_id
1 'polypeptide(L)'
;TITHQTAPVKLLISGNHHESISFFVFPSPQTPVVLGHDWLVTHNPHIDWKTSHISSWSPYCLSHCLLSANLSVPVPDSSTPTPPDLSLVPSEYHDLQAVFCKDRASSLPPHRPYDCCVDLLQGATLPSSRLYSLSKPERECMATYISESLAAGIIRPSTSPLGAGFFFVAKKDGSLRPCIDYRGLNQITIKNKYPLPLLSSTFDPVQKATIFTKLDLRNAYHLVRIREGDEWKTAFKTPLGHYEYLVMPFGLTNAPAVFQSLVNSVLHDFIDKFVTVYLDDILIFSSNLSEHRHHVRAVLQRLLENRLFVKAEKCEFHASSVKFLGFVLESGRLKTDPEKIQAVRDWPTPTTRKQLQRFLGFANFYRRFIRNYSQVASPLTKLTSTKRTFVWTPEADTAFLDLKSRFSQAPILSRPDPSLQFTVEVDASDSGVGAVLSQRSPSDDLLHPCAFFSKKLSPAEQNYDVGDRE
;
A
#
# COMPACT_ATOMS: atom_id res chain seq x y z
N THR A 1 38.53 -51.89 -0.63
CA THR A 1 39.29 -50.80 -0.02
C THR A 1 39.19 -49.60 -0.96
N ILE A 2 38.74 -48.46 -0.47
CA ILE A 2 38.68 -47.21 -1.24
C ILE A 2 40.07 -46.61 -1.24
N THR A 3 40.67 -46.43 -2.41
CA THR A 3 42.07 -46.00 -2.53
C THR A 3 42.26 -44.66 -3.22
N HIS A 4 41.18 -44.10 -3.77
CA HIS A 4 41.23 -42.83 -4.49
C HIS A 4 40.41 -41.74 -3.78
N GLN A 5 40.95 -40.51 -3.76
CA GLN A 5 40.32 -39.34 -3.20
C GLN A 5 40.40 -38.19 -4.22
N THR A 6 39.35 -37.35 -4.25
CA THR A 6 39.37 -36.15 -5.09
C THR A 6 40.32 -35.07 -4.55
N ALA A 7 40.80 -34.19 -5.38
CA ALA A 7 41.25 -32.89 -4.90
C ALA A 7 40.07 -32.16 -4.14
N PRO A 8 40.38 -31.19 -3.27
CA PRO A 8 39.33 -30.44 -2.59
C PRO A 8 38.33 -29.85 -3.58
N VAL A 9 37.07 -30.16 -3.41
CA VAL A 9 35.93 -29.68 -4.22
C VAL A 9 35.09 -28.73 -3.38
N LYS A 10 34.67 -27.63 -3.97
CA LYS A 10 33.72 -26.72 -3.31
C LYS A 10 32.35 -27.34 -3.31
N LEU A 11 31.79 -27.58 -2.11
CA LEU A 11 30.46 -28.10 -1.87
C LEU A 11 29.54 -26.99 -1.46
N LEU A 12 28.36 -26.89 -2.10
CA LEU A 12 27.30 -25.98 -1.79
C LEU A 12 26.05 -26.78 -1.45
N ILE A 13 25.48 -26.57 -0.25
CA ILE A 13 24.25 -27.24 0.20
C ILE A 13 23.21 -26.20 0.60
N SER A 14 21.97 -26.36 0.16
CA SER A 14 20.84 -25.48 0.47
C SER A 14 21.10 -23.99 0.19
N GLY A 15 22.00 -23.68 -0.75
CA GLY A 15 22.27 -22.31 -1.22
C GLY A 15 23.11 -21.43 -0.28
N ASN A 16 23.37 -21.84 0.96
CA ASN A 16 24.05 -21.01 1.96
C ASN A 16 25.19 -21.70 2.71
N HIS A 17 25.28 -23.03 2.67
CA HIS A 17 26.36 -23.77 3.31
C HIS A 17 27.45 -24.07 2.29
N HIS A 18 28.64 -23.56 2.53
CA HIS A 18 29.83 -23.68 1.67
C HIS A 18 30.98 -24.29 2.44
N GLU A 19 31.62 -25.28 1.83
CA GLU A 19 32.84 -25.85 2.35
C GLU A 19 33.73 -26.37 1.23
N SER A 20 34.99 -26.64 1.52
CA SER A 20 35.93 -27.31 0.63
C SER A 20 36.23 -28.68 1.22
N ILE A 21 35.79 -29.73 0.55
CA ILE A 21 35.88 -31.11 1.03
C ILE A 21 36.48 -32.03 -0.07
N SER A 22 37.24 -33.05 0.35
CA SER A 22 37.70 -34.08 -0.54
C SER A 22 36.87 -35.34 -0.38
N PHE A 23 36.41 -35.91 -1.47
CA PHE A 23 35.56 -37.11 -1.47
C PHE A 23 36.38 -38.36 -1.79
N PHE A 24 36.08 -39.46 -1.12
CA PHE A 24 36.53 -40.78 -1.54
C PHE A 24 35.79 -41.22 -2.79
N VAL A 25 36.52 -41.77 -3.76
CA VAL A 25 35.93 -42.20 -5.03
C VAL A 25 35.61 -43.68 -4.97
N PHE A 26 34.34 -44.05 -5.19
CA PHE A 26 33.87 -45.42 -5.30
C PHE A 26 32.73 -45.50 -6.31
N PRO A 27 32.52 -46.66 -6.96
CA PRO A 27 31.42 -46.86 -7.89
C PRO A 27 30.07 -46.74 -7.19
N SER A 28 29.27 -45.76 -7.58
CA SER A 28 27.90 -45.58 -7.08
C SER A 28 26.99 -45.15 -8.24
N PRO A 29 26.34 -46.08 -8.94
CA PRO A 29 25.58 -45.77 -10.14
C PRO A 29 24.31 -44.96 -9.90
N GLN A 30 23.77 -44.94 -8.66
CA GLN A 30 22.50 -44.28 -8.32
C GLN A 30 22.68 -42.98 -7.50
N THR A 31 23.82 -42.76 -6.88
CA THR A 31 24.03 -41.66 -5.95
C THR A 31 25.39 -41.00 -6.23
N PRO A 32 25.44 -39.86 -6.92
CA PRO A 32 26.68 -39.23 -7.36
C PRO A 32 27.53 -38.69 -6.19
N VAL A 33 26.94 -38.30 -5.10
CA VAL A 33 27.62 -37.81 -3.89
C VAL A 33 26.92 -38.33 -2.64
N VAL A 34 27.73 -38.86 -1.69
CA VAL A 34 27.24 -39.33 -0.37
C VAL A 34 27.99 -38.58 0.71
N LEU A 35 27.23 -37.89 1.60
CA LEU A 35 27.77 -37.29 2.80
C LEU A 35 27.62 -38.29 3.95
N GLY A 36 28.77 -38.74 4.46
CA GLY A 36 28.84 -39.81 5.45
C GLY A 36 28.52 -39.36 6.87
N HIS A 37 28.55 -40.30 7.79
CA HIS A 37 28.24 -40.10 9.21
C HIS A 37 29.10 -38.99 9.83
N ASP A 38 30.41 -38.95 9.58
CA ASP A 38 31.30 -37.96 10.17
C ASP A 38 30.97 -36.53 9.72
N TRP A 39 30.54 -36.39 8.46
CA TRP A 39 30.02 -35.11 7.96
C TRP A 39 28.74 -34.73 8.68
N LEU A 40 27.77 -35.66 8.83
CA LEU A 40 26.52 -35.42 9.53
C LEU A 40 26.74 -35.07 10.99
N VAL A 41 27.68 -35.67 11.68
CA VAL A 41 28.03 -35.36 13.08
C VAL A 41 28.62 -33.96 13.21
N THR A 42 29.52 -33.58 12.33
CA THR A 42 30.16 -32.25 12.35
C THR A 42 29.17 -31.12 12.06
N HIS A 43 28.35 -31.32 11.03
CA HIS A 43 27.45 -30.27 10.54
C HIS A 43 26.06 -30.32 11.18
N ASN A 44 25.66 -31.44 11.74
CA ASN A 44 24.41 -31.70 12.45
C ASN A 44 23.21 -30.93 11.91
N PRO A 45 22.86 -31.11 10.61
CA PRO A 45 21.75 -30.41 9.97
C PRO A 45 20.42 -30.89 10.54
N HIS A 46 19.54 -29.98 10.88
CA HIS A 46 18.15 -30.32 11.22
C HIS A 46 17.33 -30.39 9.93
N ILE A 47 17.01 -31.61 9.48
CA ILE A 47 16.34 -31.87 8.21
C ILE A 47 14.85 -32.13 8.44
N ASP A 48 14.00 -31.36 7.77
CA ASP A 48 12.58 -31.71 7.61
C ASP A 48 12.45 -32.70 6.43
N TRP A 49 12.31 -33.96 6.77
CA TRP A 49 12.20 -35.05 5.79
C TRP A 49 10.91 -35.02 4.96
N LYS A 50 9.87 -34.28 5.39
CA LYS A 50 8.62 -34.13 4.62
C LYS A 50 8.78 -33.14 3.48
N THR A 51 9.48 -32.04 3.74
CA THR A 51 9.70 -30.96 2.77
C THR A 51 11.07 -31.06 2.09
N SER A 52 11.92 -32.00 2.50
CA SER A 52 13.31 -32.16 2.04
C SER A 52 14.15 -30.87 2.23
N HIS A 53 13.86 -30.13 3.30
CA HIS A 53 14.50 -28.86 3.59
C HIS A 53 15.33 -28.91 4.88
N ILE A 54 16.48 -28.20 4.87
CA ILE A 54 17.30 -28.05 6.08
C ILE A 54 16.87 -26.79 6.81
N SER A 55 16.30 -26.96 8.00
CA SER A 55 15.73 -25.87 8.82
C SER A 55 16.77 -25.16 9.68
N SER A 56 17.84 -25.85 10.10
CA SER A 56 18.93 -25.25 10.87
C SER A 56 20.23 -26.06 10.76
N TRP A 57 21.36 -25.40 11.09
CA TRP A 57 22.70 -25.94 11.05
C TRP A 57 23.35 -25.91 12.45
N SER A 58 24.38 -26.69 12.65
CA SER A 58 25.14 -26.68 13.90
C SER A 58 25.86 -25.34 14.15
N PRO A 59 26.23 -25.05 15.42
CA PRO A 59 27.07 -23.88 15.75
C PRO A 59 28.39 -23.85 14.98
N TYR A 60 28.96 -25.01 14.65
CA TYR A 60 30.14 -25.12 13.80
C TYR A 60 29.89 -24.54 12.40
N CYS A 61 28.77 -24.89 11.76
CA CYS A 61 28.41 -24.35 10.46
C CYS A 61 28.15 -22.85 10.49
N LEU A 62 27.52 -22.36 11.56
CA LEU A 62 27.26 -20.91 11.72
C LEU A 62 28.55 -20.09 11.73
N SER A 63 29.67 -20.66 12.18
CA SER A 63 30.95 -19.95 12.27
C SER A 63 31.92 -20.27 11.12
N HIS A 64 31.79 -21.42 10.42
CA HIS A 64 32.79 -21.88 9.47
C HIS A 64 32.28 -22.15 8.05
N CYS A 65 31.01 -22.54 7.90
CA CYS A 65 30.52 -23.07 6.63
C CYS A 65 29.38 -22.21 6.03
N LEU A 66 28.59 -21.55 6.86
CA LEU A 66 27.57 -20.68 6.34
C LEU A 66 28.23 -19.39 5.87
N LEU A 67 28.01 -19.03 4.63
CA LEU A 67 28.29 -17.69 4.17
C LEU A 67 27.47 -16.73 5.03
N SER A 68 28.07 -16.23 6.08
CA SER A 68 27.87 -14.83 6.42
C SER A 68 28.20 -14.11 5.14
N ALA A 69 27.33 -13.26 4.66
CA ALA A 69 27.54 -12.55 3.39
C ALA A 69 28.78 -11.66 3.45
N ASN A 70 29.95 -12.27 3.41
CA ASN A 70 31.26 -11.67 3.21
C ASN A 70 31.68 -11.89 1.76
N LEU A 71 30.89 -11.36 0.83
CA LEU A 71 31.50 -10.79 -0.35
C LEU A 71 32.25 -9.57 0.14
N SER A 72 33.59 -9.67 0.21
CA SER A 72 34.48 -8.54 0.40
C SER A 72 34.47 -7.65 -0.85
N VAL A 73 33.42 -6.86 -0.95
CA VAL A 73 33.49 -5.50 -1.45
C VAL A 73 33.99 -4.70 -0.24
N PRO A 74 34.96 -3.78 -0.34
CA PRO A 74 35.34 -2.95 0.79
C PRO A 74 34.09 -2.26 1.29
N VAL A 75 33.56 -2.75 2.40
CA VAL A 75 32.49 -2.09 3.15
C VAL A 75 33.14 -0.82 3.68
N PRO A 76 32.63 0.38 3.33
CA PRO A 76 32.96 1.53 4.10
C PRO A 76 32.49 1.22 5.53
N ASP A 77 33.35 1.46 6.46
CA ASP A 77 33.31 1.25 7.89
C ASP A 77 31.94 0.92 8.48
N SER A 78 31.92 -0.13 9.31
CA SER A 78 30.81 -0.55 10.15
C SER A 78 30.12 0.63 10.81
N SER A 79 29.16 1.23 10.14
CA SER A 79 28.15 2.02 10.83
C SER A 79 27.28 1.01 11.59
N THR A 80 27.43 0.97 12.92
CA THR A 80 26.39 0.48 13.82
C THR A 80 25.04 0.92 13.25
N PRO A 81 24.03 0.02 13.12
CA PRO A 81 22.74 0.39 12.58
C PRO A 81 22.29 1.67 13.25
N THR A 82 22.10 2.72 12.47
CA THR A 82 21.72 4.03 13.00
C THR A 82 20.46 3.80 13.83
N PRO A 83 20.47 4.08 15.13
CA PRO A 83 19.29 3.86 15.95
C PRO A 83 18.14 4.67 15.33
N PRO A 84 16.93 4.10 15.25
CA PRO A 84 15.79 4.80 14.69
C PRO A 84 15.56 6.10 15.47
N ASP A 85 15.24 7.18 14.75
CA ASP A 85 14.80 8.41 15.40
C ASP A 85 13.43 8.17 16.03
N LEU A 86 13.39 8.16 17.36
CA LEU A 86 12.20 7.93 18.18
C LEU A 86 11.66 9.23 18.78
N SER A 87 12.14 10.40 18.36
CA SER A 87 11.75 11.70 18.92
C SER A 87 10.24 11.95 18.88
N LEU A 88 9.55 11.41 17.86
CA LEU A 88 8.10 11.51 17.70
C LEU A 88 7.32 10.30 18.26
N VAL A 89 8.02 9.30 18.78
CA VAL A 89 7.41 8.08 19.32
C VAL A 89 7.33 8.19 20.84
N PRO A 90 6.16 7.99 21.46
CA PRO A 90 6.05 7.99 22.93
C PRO A 90 7.00 6.97 23.57
N SER A 91 7.61 7.37 24.69
CA SER A 91 8.64 6.57 25.38
C SER A 91 8.17 5.17 25.79
N GLU A 92 6.88 5.02 26.03
CA GLU A 92 6.24 3.74 26.35
C GLU A 92 6.31 2.69 25.24
N TYR A 93 6.70 3.05 24.01
CA TYR A 93 6.88 2.14 22.87
C TYR A 93 8.35 1.99 22.45
N HIS A 94 9.31 2.58 23.17
CA HIS A 94 10.73 2.51 22.82
C HIS A 94 11.32 1.11 22.95
N ASP A 95 10.73 0.23 23.75
CA ASP A 95 11.06 -1.19 23.81
C ASP A 95 10.76 -1.93 22.49
N LEU A 96 9.84 -1.39 21.66
CA LEU A 96 9.51 -1.88 20.33
C LEU A 96 10.27 -1.13 19.21
N GLN A 97 11.37 -0.44 19.52
CA GLN A 97 12.15 0.36 18.54
C GLN A 97 12.48 -0.38 17.24
N ALA A 98 12.58 -1.70 17.29
CA ALA A 98 12.88 -2.55 16.15
C ALA A 98 11.83 -2.42 15.02
N VAL A 99 10.57 -2.05 15.32
CA VAL A 99 9.51 -1.85 14.32
C VAL A 99 9.73 -0.58 13.50
N PHE A 100 10.50 0.40 14.02
CA PHE A 100 10.83 1.66 13.36
C PHE A 100 12.17 1.63 12.61
N CYS A 101 12.89 0.50 12.65
CA CYS A 101 14.22 0.37 12.09
C CYS A 101 14.18 0.41 10.55
N LYS A 102 14.92 1.38 9.95
CA LYS A 102 15.01 1.54 8.50
C LYS A 102 15.75 0.38 7.84
N ASP A 103 16.83 -0.08 8.45
CA ASP A 103 17.71 -1.10 7.87
C ASP A 103 16.98 -2.46 7.79
N ARG A 104 16.18 -2.80 8.79
CA ARG A 104 15.33 -3.99 8.77
C ARG A 104 14.26 -3.92 7.68
N ALA A 105 13.71 -2.72 7.43
CA ALA A 105 12.71 -2.51 6.37
C ALA A 105 13.32 -2.53 4.96
N SER A 106 14.62 -2.38 4.83
CA SER A 106 15.35 -2.38 3.56
C SER A 106 15.90 -3.76 3.21
N SER A 107 15.88 -4.73 4.12
CA SER A 107 16.32 -6.10 3.86
C SER A 107 15.28 -6.89 3.07
N LEU A 108 15.75 -7.87 2.29
CA LEU A 108 14.86 -8.73 1.51
C LEU A 108 13.90 -9.52 2.44
N PRO A 109 12.57 -9.41 2.29
CA PRO A 109 11.64 -10.14 3.12
C PRO A 109 11.61 -11.64 2.77
N PRO A 110 11.23 -12.52 3.71
CA PRO A 110 11.03 -13.93 3.40
C PRO A 110 9.82 -14.17 2.49
N HIS A 111 9.81 -15.28 1.78
CA HIS A 111 8.63 -15.75 1.08
C HIS A 111 7.49 -16.07 2.05
N ARG A 112 6.25 -15.79 1.63
CA ARG A 112 5.03 -15.96 2.42
C ARG A 112 3.90 -16.49 1.54
N PRO A 113 2.83 -17.05 2.14
CA PRO A 113 1.63 -17.44 1.38
C PRO A 113 0.98 -16.29 0.60
N TYR A 114 1.33 -15.04 0.92
CA TYR A 114 0.82 -13.81 0.29
C TYR A 114 1.76 -13.25 -0.78
N ASP A 115 2.72 -14.00 -1.27
CA ASP A 115 3.61 -13.55 -2.33
C ASP A 115 2.81 -13.08 -3.56
N CYS A 116 3.27 -11.99 -4.15
CA CYS A 116 2.57 -11.40 -5.29
C CYS A 116 2.75 -12.26 -6.54
N CYS A 117 1.67 -12.89 -6.98
CA CYS A 117 1.65 -13.60 -8.26
C CYS A 117 1.34 -12.64 -9.42
N VAL A 118 1.99 -12.87 -10.56
CA VAL A 118 1.78 -12.16 -11.82
C VAL A 118 1.30 -13.16 -12.87
N ASP A 119 0.04 -13.61 -12.73
CA ASP A 119 -0.56 -14.54 -13.68
C ASP A 119 -0.97 -13.80 -14.95
N LEU A 120 -0.56 -14.32 -16.12
CA LEU A 120 -0.84 -13.71 -17.42
C LEU A 120 -2.06 -14.35 -18.08
N LEU A 121 -2.78 -13.56 -18.86
CA LEU A 121 -3.86 -14.07 -19.70
C LEU A 121 -3.29 -15.07 -20.71
N GLN A 122 -3.99 -16.17 -20.91
CA GLN A 122 -3.58 -17.23 -21.82
C GLN A 122 -3.47 -16.69 -23.27
N GLY A 123 -2.34 -16.97 -23.92
CA GLY A 123 -2.09 -16.51 -25.28
C GLY A 123 -1.79 -15.02 -25.42
N ALA A 124 -1.65 -14.28 -24.32
CA ALA A 124 -1.32 -12.86 -24.39
C ALA A 124 0.09 -12.63 -24.95
N THR A 125 0.20 -11.68 -25.89
CA THR A 125 1.48 -11.24 -26.43
C THR A 125 2.21 -10.40 -25.39
N LEU A 126 3.49 -10.71 -25.15
CA LEU A 126 4.32 -9.96 -24.22
C LEU A 126 4.51 -8.51 -24.70
N PRO A 127 4.30 -7.52 -23.81
CA PRO A 127 4.38 -6.12 -24.18
C PRO A 127 5.82 -5.71 -24.50
N SER A 128 6.02 -4.99 -25.58
CA SER A 128 7.28 -4.31 -25.88
C SER A 128 7.26 -2.92 -25.25
N SER A 129 8.36 -2.53 -24.63
CA SER A 129 8.53 -1.20 -24.06
C SER A 129 9.86 -0.59 -24.54
N ARG A 130 9.90 0.74 -24.59
CA ARG A 130 11.11 1.52 -24.97
C ARG A 130 11.75 2.13 -23.75
N LEU A 131 13.02 2.51 -23.87
CA LEU A 131 13.72 3.34 -22.90
C LEU A 131 13.14 4.76 -22.92
N TYR A 132 12.99 5.36 -21.74
CA TYR A 132 12.67 6.78 -21.61
C TYR A 132 13.97 7.60 -21.58
N SER A 133 13.92 8.78 -22.20
CA SER A 133 15.01 9.75 -22.09
C SER A 133 14.98 10.36 -20.68
N LEU A 134 16.14 10.34 -20.02
CA LEU A 134 16.32 10.86 -18.66
C LEU A 134 17.28 12.05 -18.70
N SER A 135 16.97 13.11 -17.97
CA SER A 135 17.85 14.25 -17.72
C SER A 135 19.09 13.83 -16.91
N LYS A 136 20.10 14.69 -16.82
CA LYS A 136 21.31 14.38 -16.04
C LYS A 136 21.01 14.10 -14.57
N PRO A 137 20.21 14.94 -13.82
CA PRO A 137 19.85 14.63 -12.43
C PRO A 137 19.08 13.32 -12.27
N GLU A 138 18.18 13.00 -13.21
CA GLU A 138 17.43 11.74 -13.17
C GLU A 138 18.35 10.53 -13.38
N ARG A 139 19.38 10.64 -14.24
CA ARG A 139 20.37 9.56 -14.43
C ARG A 139 21.23 9.31 -13.21
N GLU A 140 21.64 10.37 -12.50
CA GLU A 140 22.39 10.26 -11.25
C GLU A 140 21.52 9.61 -10.16
N CYS A 141 20.29 10.05 -10.01
CA CYS A 141 19.32 9.45 -9.09
C CYS A 141 19.02 7.98 -9.43
N MET A 142 18.91 7.63 -10.71
CA MET A 142 18.73 6.25 -11.18
C MET A 142 19.93 5.37 -10.81
N ALA A 143 21.16 5.85 -11.01
CA ALA A 143 22.36 5.09 -10.68
C ALA A 143 22.43 4.76 -9.19
N THR A 144 22.13 5.75 -8.34
CA THR A 144 22.03 5.56 -6.89
C THR A 144 20.95 4.54 -6.54
N TYR A 145 19.74 4.70 -7.10
CA TYR A 145 18.62 3.79 -6.85
C TYR A 145 18.94 2.34 -7.22
N ILE A 146 19.55 2.11 -8.40
CA ILE A 146 19.94 0.76 -8.85
C ILE A 146 21.00 0.16 -7.92
N SER A 147 22.04 0.95 -7.57
CA SER A 147 23.09 0.50 -6.67
C SER A 147 22.55 0.11 -5.29
N GLU A 148 21.72 0.96 -4.67
CA GLU A 148 21.10 0.68 -3.39
C GLU A 148 20.14 -0.52 -3.45
N SER A 149 19.37 -0.65 -4.52
CA SER A 149 18.43 -1.76 -4.71
C SER A 149 19.12 -3.10 -4.93
N LEU A 150 20.26 -3.12 -5.64
CA LEU A 150 21.11 -4.31 -5.79
C LEU A 150 21.75 -4.70 -4.46
N ALA A 151 22.30 -3.72 -3.73
CA ALA A 151 22.91 -3.95 -2.41
C ALA A 151 21.89 -4.48 -1.39
N ALA A 152 20.65 -3.97 -1.43
CA ALA A 152 19.56 -4.46 -0.60
C ALA A 152 18.98 -5.82 -1.05
N GLY A 153 19.39 -6.32 -2.22
CA GLY A 153 18.89 -7.57 -2.79
C GLY A 153 17.44 -7.55 -3.25
N ILE A 154 16.84 -6.37 -3.40
CA ILE A 154 15.42 -6.24 -3.83
C ILE A 154 15.26 -6.33 -5.35
N ILE A 155 16.32 -6.11 -6.10
CA ILE A 155 16.41 -6.36 -7.55
C ILE A 155 17.61 -7.23 -7.87
N ARG A 156 17.59 -7.86 -9.04
CA ARG A 156 18.74 -8.60 -9.62
C ARG A 156 18.86 -8.34 -11.12
N PRO A 157 20.04 -8.59 -11.76
CA PRO A 157 20.15 -8.59 -13.22
C PRO A 157 19.18 -9.58 -13.85
N SER A 158 18.64 -9.22 -15.01
CA SER A 158 17.59 -10.00 -15.70
C SER A 158 18.00 -10.36 -17.13
N THR A 159 17.56 -11.53 -17.57
CA THR A 159 17.59 -11.98 -18.96
C THR A 159 16.17 -12.13 -19.54
N SER A 160 15.18 -11.57 -18.87
CA SER A 160 13.77 -11.65 -19.22
C SER A 160 13.49 -11.17 -20.66
N PRO A 161 12.57 -11.80 -21.39
CA PRO A 161 12.08 -11.27 -22.66
C PRO A 161 11.24 -9.99 -22.48
N LEU A 162 10.81 -9.69 -21.25
CA LEU A 162 10.15 -8.45 -20.90
C LEU A 162 11.15 -7.37 -20.47
N GLY A 163 10.72 -6.12 -20.52
CA GLY A 163 11.53 -5.00 -20.04
C GLY A 163 10.71 -3.73 -20.06
N ALA A 164 10.05 -3.41 -18.94
CA ALA A 164 9.31 -2.17 -18.78
C ALA A 164 10.22 -0.94 -18.78
N GLY A 165 9.71 0.22 -19.17
CA GLY A 165 10.48 1.46 -19.18
C GLY A 165 10.60 2.05 -17.76
N PHE A 166 11.76 2.60 -17.44
CA PHE A 166 12.05 3.29 -16.19
C PHE A 166 11.93 4.81 -16.38
N PHE A 167 11.27 5.51 -15.47
CA PHE A 167 11.12 6.96 -15.49
C PHE A 167 10.96 7.53 -14.07
N PHE A 168 11.00 8.87 -13.95
CA PHE A 168 10.80 9.54 -12.67
C PHE A 168 9.52 10.37 -12.65
N VAL A 169 8.96 10.51 -11.47
CA VAL A 169 7.87 11.43 -11.15
C VAL A 169 8.31 12.34 -10.01
N ALA A 170 8.22 13.67 -10.22
CA ALA A 170 8.50 14.62 -9.17
C ALA A 170 7.45 14.53 -8.06
N LYS A 171 7.89 14.50 -6.80
CA LYS A 171 7.04 14.65 -5.63
C LYS A 171 6.76 16.11 -5.32
N LYS A 172 5.83 16.37 -4.38
CA LYS A 172 5.52 17.75 -3.94
C LYS A 172 6.71 18.48 -3.31
N ASP A 173 7.60 17.74 -2.68
CA ASP A 173 8.85 18.24 -2.07
C ASP A 173 10.01 18.43 -3.07
N GLY A 174 9.75 18.23 -4.37
CA GLY A 174 10.75 18.30 -5.43
C GLY A 174 11.64 17.07 -5.57
N SER A 175 11.56 16.09 -4.67
CA SER A 175 12.31 14.84 -4.79
C SER A 175 11.76 13.97 -5.92
N LEU A 176 12.64 13.12 -6.50
CA LEU A 176 12.29 12.22 -7.58
C LEU A 176 11.81 10.86 -7.04
N ARG A 177 10.68 10.37 -7.56
CA ARG A 177 10.20 9.01 -7.29
C ARG A 177 10.49 8.14 -8.50
N PRO A 178 11.28 7.05 -8.37
CA PRO A 178 11.46 6.08 -9.43
C PRO A 178 10.14 5.36 -9.71
N CYS A 179 9.82 5.19 -10.99
CA CYS A 179 8.62 4.52 -11.46
C CYS A 179 8.94 3.61 -12.64
N ILE A 180 8.24 2.49 -12.70
CA ILE A 180 8.33 1.54 -13.82
C ILE A 180 7.00 1.54 -14.58
N ASP A 181 7.08 1.57 -15.90
CA ASP A 181 5.89 1.57 -16.75
C ASP A 181 5.33 0.17 -16.95
N TYR A 182 4.59 -0.30 -15.98
CA TYR A 182 3.93 -1.60 -16.06
C TYR A 182 2.57 -1.58 -16.78
N ARG A 183 2.17 -0.49 -17.47
CA ARG A 183 0.87 -0.41 -18.15
C ARG A 183 0.64 -1.56 -19.12
N GLY A 184 1.66 -1.91 -19.92
CA GLY A 184 1.59 -3.05 -20.84
C GLY A 184 1.43 -4.38 -20.10
N LEU A 185 2.25 -4.65 -19.09
CA LEU A 185 2.13 -5.83 -18.24
C LEU A 185 0.76 -5.90 -17.56
N ASN A 186 0.30 -4.78 -17.01
CA ASN A 186 -0.97 -4.68 -16.32
C ASN A 186 -2.17 -5.02 -17.23
N GLN A 187 -2.11 -4.75 -18.53
CA GLN A 187 -3.18 -5.10 -19.48
C GLN A 187 -3.34 -6.61 -19.64
N ILE A 188 -2.25 -7.36 -19.62
CA ILE A 188 -2.23 -8.81 -19.80
C ILE A 188 -2.22 -9.61 -18.48
N THR A 189 -2.16 -8.94 -17.33
CA THR A 189 -2.18 -9.59 -16.01
C THR A 189 -3.62 -9.88 -15.59
N ILE A 190 -3.88 -11.09 -15.10
CA ILE A 190 -5.15 -11.49 -14.46
C ILE A 190 -5.33 -10.67 -13.19
N LYS A 191 -6.50 -9.99 -13.08
CA LYS A 191 -6.78 -9.08 -11.97
C LYS A 191 -7.12 -9.83 -10.69
N ASN A 192 -6.40 -9.54 -9.62
CA ASN A 192 -6.79 -9.97 -8.28
C ASN A 192 -8.09 -9.24 -7.87
N LYS A 193 -9.04 -9.99 -7.31
CA LYS A 193 -10.37 -9.49 -6.92
C LYS A 193 -10.50 -9.25 -5.42
N TYR A 194 -9.41 -9.32 -4.67
CA TYR A 194 -9.46 -9.00 -3.24
C TYR A 194 -10.01 -7.58 -3.05
N PRO A 195 -11.07 -7.41 -2.22
CA PRO A 195 -11.73 -6.12 -2.09
C PRO A 195 -10.86 -5.12 -1.29
N LEU A 196 -10.80 -3.89 -1.77
CA LEU A 196 -10.35 -2.78 -0.93
C LEU A 196 -11.52 -2.32 -0.04
N PRO A 197 -11.25 -1.84 1.18
CA PRO A 197 -12.30 -1.30 2.05
C PRO A 197 -13.08 -0.17 1.39
N LEU A 198 -14.38 -0.15 1.62
CA LEU A 198 -15.23 0.95 1.15
C LEU A 198 -14.97 2.18 2.02
N LEU A 199 -14.59 3.29 1.41
CA LEU A 199 -14.35 4.54 2.13
C LEU A 199 -15.56 5.04 2.92
N SER A 200 -16.78 4.72 2.44
CA SER A 200 -18.02 5.08 3.13
C SER A 200 -18.19 4.40 4.48
N SER A 201 -17.76 3.13 4.60
CA SER A 201 -17.89 2.34 5.83
C SER A 201 -16.62 2.30 6.68
N THR A 202 -15.48 2.78 6.14
CA THR A 202 -14.19 2.79 6.87
C THR A 202 -14.27 3.57 8.20
N PHE A 203 -15.19 4.52 8.31
CA PHE A 203 -15.34 5.34 9.50
C PHE A 203 -16.41 4.84 10.47
N ASP A 204 -17.17 3.80 10.12
CA ASP A 204 -18.26 3.28 10.98
C ASP A 204 -17.75 2.73 12.32
N PRO A 205 -16.63 1.96 12.39
CA PRO A 205 -16.11 1.47 13.66
C PRO A 205 -15.56 2.57 14.59
N VAL A 206 -15.24 3.74 14.03
CA VAL A 206 -14.52 4.83 14.73
C VAL A 206 -15.46 5.72 15.57
N GLN A 207 -16.76 5.43 15.63
CA GLN A 207 -17.83 6.32 16.12
C GLN A 207 -17.61 6.86 17.54
N LYS A 208 -17.23 6.00 18.50
CA LYS A 208 -17.04 6.36 19.92
C LYS A 208 -15.59 6.73 20.27
N ALA A 209 -14.73 6.82 19.28
CA ALA A 209 -13.33 7.10 19.52
C ALA A 209 -13.09 8.58 19.82
N THR A 210 -12.23 8.81 20.81
CA THR A 210 -11.77 10.14 21.21
C THR A 210 -10.28 10.33 21.00
N ILE A 211 -9.53 9.23 20.87
CA ILE A 211 -8.08 9.21 20.73
C ILE A 211 -7.69 8.33 19.55
N PHE A 212 -6.72 8.81 18.78
CA PHE A 212 -6.30 8.22 17.53
C PHE A 212 -4.78 8.08 17.46
N THR A 213 -4.32 7.02 16.81
CA THR A 213 -2.94 6.88 16.35
C THR A 213 -2.96 6.49 14.88
N LYS A 214 -2.23 7.24 14.07
CA LYS A 214 -2.03 6.91 12.64
C LYS A 214 -0.62 6.37 12.46
N LEU A 215 -0.50 5.22 11.80
CA LEU A 215 0.77 4.61 11.42
C LEU A 215 0.90 4.59 9.88
N ASP A 216 2.10 4.94 9.38
CA ASP A 216 2.48 4.84 7.95
C ASP A 216 3.51 3.71 7.82
N LEU A 217 3.22 2.70 7.00
CA LEU A 217 4.11 1.57 6.82
C LEU A 217 5.31 1.94 5.93
N ARG A 218 6.51 1.54 6.36
CA ARG A 218 7.76 1.77 5.62
C ARG A 218 7.91 0.75 4.50
N ASN A 219 8.18 1.22 3.27
CA ASN A 219 8.44 0.38 2.11
C ASN A 219 7.33 -0.68 1.85
N ALA A 220 6.08 -0.36 2.18
CA ALA A 220 4.93 -1.26 2.25
C ALA A 220 4.92 -2.37 1.18
N TYR A 221 4.96 -2.01 -0.10
CA TYR A 221 4.93 -2.99 -1.20
C TYR A 221 6.21 -3.82 -1.29
N HIS A 222 7.38 -3.27 -0.97
CA HIS A 222 8.65 -4.00 -0.97
C HIS A 222 8.77 -5.00 0.19
N LEU A 223 7.85 -4.99 1.15
CA LEU A 223 7.77 -6.00 2.22
C LEU A 223 7.08 -7.31 1.77
N VAL A 224 6.61 -7.35 0.54
CA VAL A 224 6.01 -8.53 -0.10
C VAL A 224 6.95 -9.02 -1.20
N ARG A 225 7.18 -10.35 -1.25
CA ARG A 225 7.95 -10.96 -2.34
C ARG A 225 7.11 -11.09 -3.61
N ILE A 226 7.77 -11.11 -4.75
CA ILE A 226 7.18 -11.70 -5.95
C ILE A 226 7.21 -13.22 -5.78
N ARG A 227 6.15 -13.90 -6.25
CA ARG A 227 6.09 -15.37 -6.26
C ARG A 227 7.30 -15.93 -7.03
N GLU A 228 7.94 -16.94 -6.47
CA GLU A 228 9.05 -17.61 -7.12
C GLU A 228 8.68 -18.08 -8.54
N GLY A 229 9.53 -17.73 -9.50
CA GLY A 229 9.29 -17.98 -10.92
C GLY A 229 8.48 -16.91 -11.65
N ASP A 230 7.96 -15.88 -10.97
CA ASP A 230 7.27 -14.75 -11.58
C ASP A 230 8.13 -13.47 -11.68
N GLU A 231 9.33 -13.47 -11.10
CA GLU A 231 10.18 -12.28 -10.98
C GLU A 231 10.54 -11.70 -12.35
N TRP A 232 10.82 -12.56 -13.34
CA TRP A 232 11.15 -12.14 -14.70
C TRP A 232 10.07 -11.27 -15.36
N LYS A 233 8.79 -11.39 -14.91
CA LYS A 233 7.68 -10.59 -15.41
C LYS A 233 7.76 -9.14 -14.96
N THR A 234 8.47 -8.87 -13.86
CA THR A 234 8.68 -7.52 -13.32
C THR A 234 9.87 -6.79 -13.94
N ALA A 235 10.50 -7.38 -14.94
CA ALA A 235 11.73 -6.88 -15.53
C ALA A 235 11.57 -5.47 -16.12
N PHE A 236 12.59 -4.64 -15.94
CA PHE A 236 12.65 -3.27 -16.42
C PHE A 236 14.02 -2.93 -17.00
N LYS A 237 14.02 -2.02 -17.97
CA LYS A 237 15.21 -1.59 -18.71
C LYS A 237 15.65 -0.20 -18.30
N THR A 238 16.94 -0.04 -18.10
CA THR A 238 17.61 1.23 -17.88
C THR A 238 18.83 1.36 -18.79
N PRO A 239 19.39 2.56 -18.97
CA PRO A 239 20.69 2.72 -19.64
C PRO A 239 21.84 1.98 -18.96
N LEU A 240 21.71 1.63 -17.67
CA LEU A 240 22.73 0.91 -16.88
C LEU A 240 22.60 -0.62 -16.97
N GLY A 241 21.48 -1.13 -17.48
CA GLY A 241 21.25 -2.56 -17.59
C GLY A 241 19.79 -2.96 -17.52
N HIS A 242 19.58 -4.26 -17.49
CA HIS A 242 18.27 -4.91 -17.40
C HIS A 242 18.17 -5.62 -16.06
N TYR A 243 17.11 -5.33 -15.31
CA TYR A 243 16.90 -5.78 -13.93
C TYR A 243 15.48 -6.29 -13.73
N GLU A 244 15.28 -7.12 -12.71
CA GLU A 244 13.96 -7.58 -12.27
C GLU A 244 13.85 -7.51 -10.76
N TYR A 245 12.61 -7.34 -10.26
CA TYR A 245 12.34 -7.26 -8.84
C TYR A 245 12.14 -8.63 -8.20
N LEU A 246 12.72 -8.81 -7.01
CA LEU A 246 12.44 -9.92 -6.11
C LEU A 246 11.31 -9.61 -5.13
N VAL A 247 10.97 -8.35 -4.99
CA VAL A 247 9.89 -7.83 -4.15
C VAL A 247 8.83 -7.17 -5.03
N MET A 248 7.64 -6.99 -4.51
CA MET A 248 6.52 -6.39 -5.22
C MET A 248 6.75 -4.89 -5.46
N PRO A 249 7.00 -4.44 -6.71
CA PRO A 249 7.24 -3.05 -7.00
C PRO A 249 5.93 -2.23 -7.06
N PHE A 250 6.06 -0.92 -6.95
CA PHE A 250 4.97 0.00 -7.26
C PHE A 250 4.56 -0.10 -8.73
N GLY A 251 3.27 0.07 -9.00
CA GLY A 251 2.73 0.13 -10.36
C GLY A 251 2.17 -1.19 -10.90
N LEU A 252 2.38 -2.32 -10.24
CA LEU A 252 1.67 -3.57 -10.58
C LEU A 252 0.19 -3.45 -10.25
N THR A 253 -0.66 -3.93 -11.16
CA THR A 253 -2.14 -3.83 -11.01
C THR A 253 -2.67 -4.55 -9.79
N ASN A 254 -2.03 -5.64 -9.36
CA ASN A 254 -2.46 -6.47 -8.23
C ASN A 254 -1.82 -6.05 -6.89
N ALA A 255 -0.83 -5.15 -6.91
CA ALA A 255 -0.10 -4.76 -5.70
C ALA A 255 -1.02 -4.22 -4.58
N PRO A 256 -1.99 -3.32 -4.83
CA PRO A 256 -2.89 -2.86 -3.79
C PRO A 256 -3.72 -3.99 -3.15
N ALA A 257 -4.26 -4.90 -3.98
CA ALA A 257 -5.08 -6.01 -3.52
C ALA A 257 -4.28 -7.02 -2.68
N VAL A 258 -3.08 -7.37 -3.13
CA VAL A 258 -2.18 -8.29 -2.41
C VAL A 258 -1.75 -7.68 -1.07
N PHE A 259 -1.37 -6.40 -1.07
CA PHE A 259 -0.93 -5.73 0.15
C PHE A 259 -2.08 -5.59 1.16
N GLN A 260 -3.28 -5.19 0.72
CA GLN A 260 -4.47 -5.13 1.58
C GLN A 260 -4.79 -6.50 2.19
N SER A 261 -4.68 -7.58 1.40
CA SER A 261 -4.89 -8.95 1.88
C SER A 261 -3.88 -9.32 2.97
N LEU A 262 -2.60 -8.99 2.80
CA LEU A 262 -1.56 -9.22 3.79
C LEU A 262 -1.87 -8.49 5.11
N VAL A 263 -2.12 -7.17 5.04
CA VAL A 263 -2.33 -6.37 6.26
C VAL A 263 -3.61 -6.77 6.96
N ASN A 264 -4.68 -7.07 6.21
CA ASN A 264 -5.93 -7.59 6.79
C ASN A 264 -5.70 -8.92 7.51
N SER A 265 -4.89 -9.81 6.97
CA SER A 265 -4.58 -11.09 7.60
C SER A 265 -3.74 -10.91 8.88
N VAL A 266 -2.75 -10.02 8.84
CA VAL A 266 -1.88 -9.72 9.99
C VAL A 266 -2.66 -9.07 11.14
N LEU A 267 -3.59 -8.17 10.84
CA LEU A 267 -4.36 -7.41 11.82
C LEU A 267 -5.80 -7.91 11.99
N HIS A 268 -6.13 -9.10 11.47
CA HIS A 268 -7.48 -9.65 11.44
C HIS A 268 -8.24 -9.53 12.77
N ASP A 269 -7.57 -9.86 13.90
CA ASP A 269 -8.19 -9.84 15.21
C ASP A 269 -8.52 -8.43 15.73
N PHE A 270 -7.95 -7.37 15.12
CA PHE A 270 -8.03 -5.98 15.55
C PHE A 270 -8.94 -5.14 14.65
N ILE A 271 -9.11 -5.54 13.38
CA ILE A 271 -9.94 -4.83 12.40
C ILE A 271 -11.38 -4.75 12.91
N ASP A 272 -12.02 -3.60 12.70
CA ASP A 272 -13.37 -3.22 13.12
C ASP A 272 -13.59 -3.17 14.64
N LYS A 273 -12.60 -3.56 15.47
CA LYS A 273 -12.65 -3.40 16.92
C LYS A 273 -12.01 -2.09 17.37
N PHE A 274 -10.74 -1.90 17.02
CA PHE A 274 -9.95 -0.71 17.33
C PHE A 274 -8.92 -0.34 16.25
N VAL A 275 -8.95 -1.02 15.11
CA VAL A 275 -8.09 -0.76 13.96
C VAL A 275 -8.92 -0.69 12.69
N THR A 276 -8.61 0.27 11.83
CA THR A 276 -9.03 0.28 10.43
C THR A 276 -7.81 0.46 9.53
N VAL A 277 -7.81 -0.22 8.39
CA VAL A 277 -6.68 -0.28 7.47
C VAL A 277 -7.12 0.09 6.08
N TYR A 278 -6.36 0.97 5.44
CA TYR A 278 -6.52 1.26 4.03
C TYR A 278 -5.14 1.28 3.36
N LEU A 279 -4.78 0.17 2.74
CA LEU A 279 -3.43 -0.06 2.17
C LEU A 279 -2.35 0.11 3.25
N ASP A 280 -1.45 1.09 3.06
CA ASP A 280 -0.33 1.41 3.94
C ASP A 280 -0.67 2.33 5.13
N ASP A 281 -1.87 2.92 5.13
CA ASP A 281 -2.37 3.75 6.22
C ASP A 281 -3.14 2.88 7.26
N ILE A 282 -2.64 2.82 8.48
CA ILE A 282 -3.29 2.13 9.61
C ILE A 282 -3.76 3.17 10.61
N LEU A 283 -5.04 3.14 10.96
CA LEU A 283 -5.63 3.97 12.00
C LEU A 283 -6.04 3.11 13.19
N ILE A 284 -5.49 3.44 14.36
CA ILE A 284 -5.86 2.87 15.65
C ILE A 284 -6.71 3.88 16.40
N PHE A 285 -7.79 3.45 17.00
CA PHE A 285 -8.75 4.33 17.66
C PHE A 285 -9.27 3.71 18.95
N SER A 286 -9.58 4.56 19.95
CA SER A 286 -10.05 4.11 21.27
C SER A 286 -10.88 5.19 21.95
N SER A 287 -11.68 4.78 22.93
CA SER A 287 -12.51 5.68 23.72
C SER A 287 -11.75 6.42 24.82
N ASN A 288 -10.64 5.84 25.31
CA ASN A 288 -9.81 6.44 26.37
C ASN A 288 -8.32 6.12 26.18
N LEU A 289 -7.44 6.91 26.83
CA LEU A 289 -6.00 6.83 26.66
C LEU A 289 -5.40 5.52 27.20
N SER A 290 -5.95 4.96 28.29
CA SER A 290 -5.44 3.73 28.89
C SER A 290 -5.57 2.54 27.93
N GLU A 291 -6.77 2.33 27.39
CA GLU A 291 -7.02 1.32 26.35
C GLU A 291 -6.20 1.59 25.10
N HIS A 292 -6.09 2.87 24.71
CA HIS A 292 -5.39 3.26 23.49
C HIS A 292 -3.91 2.84 23.52
N ARG A 293 -3.23 2.99 24.66
CA ARG A 293 -1.85 2.53 24.85
C ARG A 293 -1.70 1.03 24.63
N HIS A 294 -2.63 0.24 25.14
CA HIS A 294 -2.64 -1.21 24.92
C HIS A 294 -2.90 -1.58 23.46
N HIS A 295 -3.84 -0.90 22.80
CA HIS A 295 -4.15 -1.12 21.40
C HIS A 295 -2.97 -0.80 20.48
N VAL A 296 -2.32 0.35 20.68
CA VAL A 296 -1.14 0.75 19.90
C VAL A 296 0.00 -0.26 20.09
N ARG A 297 0.28 -0.66 21.34
CA ARG A 297 1.31 -1.65 21.64
C ARG A 297 1.03 -2.99 20.95
N ALA A 298 -0.21 -3.48 21.02
CA ALA A 298 -0.61 -4.74 20.38
C ALA A 298 -0.42 -4.69 18.85
N VAL A 299 -0.76 -3.56 18.22
CA VAL A 299 -0.56 -3.38 16.78
C VAL A 299 0.93 -3.34 16.43
N LEU A 300 1.74 -2.52 17.13
CA LEU A 300 3.17 -2.41 16.87
C LEU A 300 3.87 -3.76 17.04
N GLN A 301 3.53 -4.52 18.08
CA GLN A 301 4.06 -5.85 18.30
C GLN A 301 3.68 -6.81 17.18
N ARG A 302 2.40 -6.85 16.76
CA ARG A 302 1.91 -7.69 15.66
C ARG A 302 2.59 -7.34 14.33
N LEU A 303 2.84 -6.05 14.07
CA LEU A 303 3.59 -5.61 12.89
C LEU A 303 5.04 -6.10 12.94
N LEU A 304 5.70 -5.97 14.08
CA LEU A 304 7.09 -6.43 14.27
C LEU A 304 7.22 -7.95 14.08
N GLU A 305 6.34 -8.74 14.70
CA GLU A 305 6.27 -10.21 14.57
C GLU A 305 6.12 -10.64 13.09
N ASN A 306 5.39 -9.85 12.32
CA ASN A 306 5.17 -10.10 10.90
C ASN A 306 6.16 -9.33 9.99
N ARG A 307 7.25 -8.78 10.54
CA ARG A 307 8.26 -8.03 9.79
C ARG A 307 7.66 -6.93 8.90
N LEU A 308 6.66 -6.24 9.41
CA LEU A 308 6.13 -5.01 8.86
C LEU A 308 6.70 -3.85 9.68
N PHE A 309 7.19 -2.83 9.01
CA PHE A 309 7.93 -1.74 9.65
C PHE A 309 7.21 -0.41 9.44
N VAL A 310 7.40 0.49 10.39
CA VAL A 310 6.67 1.77 10.49
C VAL A 310 7.64 2.94 10.31
N LYS A 311 7.20 4.03 9.68
CA LYS A 311 7.94 5.29 9.58
C LYS A 311 7.57 6.18 10.75
N ALA A 312 8.43 6.23 11.78
CA ALA A 312 8.20 7.06 12.97
C ALA A 312 7.90 8.52 12.62
N GLU A 313 8.65 9.07 11.65
CA GLU A 313 8.55 10.45 11.18
C GLU A 313 7.23 10.83 10.49
N LYS A 314 6.40 9.84 10.18
CA LYS A 314 5.08 10.02 9.55
C LYS A 314 3.92 9.57 10.41
N CYS A 315 4.21 9.08 11.60
CA CYS A 315 3.19 8.62 12.54
C CYS A 315 2.68 9.76 13.40
N GLU A 316 1.40 9.67 13.77
CA GLU A 316 0.77 10.55 14.74
C GLU A 316 0.26 9.69 15.89
N PHE A 317 0.79 9.90 17.10
CA PHE A 317 0.42 9.11 18.28
C PHE A 317 -0.50 9.89 19.21
N HIS A 318 -1.47 9.21 19.81
CA HIS A 318 -2.35 9.70 20.87
C HIS A 318 -3.03 11.06 20.56
N ALA A 319 -3.34 11.29 19.30
CA ALA A 319 -3.95 12.52 18.84
C ALA A 319 -5.47 12.56 19.13
N SER A 320 -5.98 13.72 19.53
CA SER A 320 -7.44 13.97 19.62
C SER A 320 -8.07 14.27 18.26
N SER A 321 -7.23 14.62 17.28
CA SER A 321 -7.61 14.89 15.89
C SER A 321 -6.56 14.32 14.96
N VAL A 322 -6.97 13.63 13.87
CA VAL A 322 -6.05 12.99 12.93
C VAL A 322 -6.53 13.14 11.48
N LYS A 323 -5.58 13.35 10.56
CA LYS A 323 -5.88 13.33 9.11
C LYS A 323 -5.80 11.90 8.57
N PHE A 324 -6.93 11.38 8.09
CA PHE A 324 -7.00 10.03 7.54
C PHE A 324 -7.85 10.01 6.26
N LEU A 325 -7.30 9.48 5.17
CA LEU A 325 -7.94 9.34 3.86
C LEU A 325 -8.58 10.63 3.30
N GLY A 326 -7.97 11.79 3.58
CA GLY A 326 -8.47 13.09 3.11
C GLY A 326 -9.57 13.71 3.97
N PHE A 327 -9.81 13.16 5.15
CA PHE A 327 -10.71 13.69 6.17
C PHE A 327 -9.95 14.00 7.45
N VAL A 328 -10.53 14.84 8.29
CA VAL A 328 -10.09 15.08 9.65
C VAL A 328 -11.11 14.43 10.59
N LEU A 329 -10.60 13.48 11.38
CA LEU A 329 -11.36 12.76 12.40
C LEU A 329 -11.13 13.42 13.74
N GLU A 330 -12.22 13.75 14.44
CA GLU A 330 -12.23 14.25 15.82
C GLU A 330 -13.24 13.44 16.62
N SER A 331 -13.26 13.60 17.93
CA SER A 331 -14.29 12.98 18.77
C SER A 331 -15.70 13.32 18.29
N GLY A 332 -16.45 12.31 17.86
CA GLY A 332 -17.83 12.46 17.35
C GLY A 332 -17.99 13.26 16.04
N ARG A 333 -16.91 13.72 15.39
CA ARG A 333 -16.98 14.63 14.24
C ARG A 333 -16.14 14.15 13.07
N LEU A 334 -16.64 14.44 11.87
CA LEU A 334 -15.93 14.20 10.61
C LEU A 334 -15.92 15.50 9.79
N LYS A 335 -14.74 15.95 9.40
CA LYS A 335 -14.53 17.17 8.62
C LYS A 335 -13.78 16.86 7.33
N THR A 336 -13.94 17.70 6.32
CA THR A 336 -13.09 17.69 5.14
C THR A 336 -11.70 18.25 5.49
N ASP A 337 -10.64 17.66 4.97
CA ASP A 337 -9.27 18.18 5.15
C ASP A 337 -9.16 19.61 4.57
N PRO A 338 -8.70 20.60 5.36
CA PRO A 338 -8.55 21.98 4.91
C PRO A 338 -7.69 22.15 3.66
N GLU A 339 -6.65 21.33 3.49
CA GLU A 339 -5.80 21.36 2.28
C GLU A 339 -6.61 20.97 1.03
N LYS A 340 -7.57 20.07 1.17
CA LYS A 340 -8.46 19.67 0.07
C LYS A 340 -9.47 20.76 -0.25
N ILE A 341 -9.98 21.45 0.76
CA ILE A 341 -10.86 22.59 0.57
C ILE A 341 -10.11 23.69 -0.20
N GLN A 342 -8.87 23.99 0.21
CA GLN A 342 -8.05 24.99 -0.48
C GLN A 342 -7.77 24.59 -1.93
N ALA A 343 -7.43 23.33 -2.19
CA ALA A 343 -7.23 22.82 -3.55
C ALA A 343 -8.48 22.99 -4.44
N VAL A 344 -9.69 22.87 -3.89
CA VAL A 344 -10.93 23.14 -4.62
C VAL A 344 -11.10 24.63 -4.88
N ARG A 345 -10.84 25.50 -3.90
CA ARG A 345 -10.90 26.95 -4.08
C ARG A 345 -10.02 27.43 -5.20
N ASP A 346 -8.81 26.91 -5.26
CA ASP A 346 -7.79 27.29 -6.25
C ASP A 346 -7.94 26.56 -7.58
N TRP A 347 -8.93 25.65 -7.71
CA TRP A 347 -9.09 24.87 -8.93
C TRP A 347 -9.45 25.76 -10.10
N PRO A 348 -8.66 25.75 -11.19
CA PRO A 348 -8.92 26.57 -12.38
C PRO A 348 -10.16 26.07 -13.12
N THR A 349 -10.83 26.99 -13.82
CA THR A 349 -11.95 26.64 -14.69
C THR A 349 -11.51 25.63 -15.74
N PRO A 350 -12.21 24.48 -15.85
CA PRO A 350 -11.85 23.44 -16.81
C PRO A 350 -12.01 23.91 -18.26
N THR A 351 -10.95 23.80 -19.04
CA THR A 351 -10.95 24.12 -20.49
C THR A 351 -11.15 22.89 -21.35
N THR A 352 -11.08 21.69 -20.79
CA THR A 352 -11.25 20.42 -21.49
C THR A 352 -12.16 19.47 -20.70
N ARG A 353 -12.82 18.54 -21.44
CA ARG A 353 -13.64 17.48 -20.83
C ARG A 353 -12.86 16.68 -19.79
N LYS A 354 -11.60 16.35 -20.06
CA LYS A 354 -10.75 15.60 -19.14
C LYS A 354 -10.47 16.35 -17.84
N GLN A 355 -10.25 17.66 -17.91
CA GLN A 355 -10.09 18.52 -16.73
C GLN A 355 -11.38 18.58 -15.91
N LEU A 356 -12.55 18.71 -16.58
CA LEU A 356 -13.84 18.68 -15.92
C LEU A 356 -14.11 17.32 -15.23
N GLN A 357 -13.80 16.20 -15.89
CA GLN A 357 -13.93 14.87 -15.32
C GLN A 357 -13.04 14.71 -14.05
N ARG A 358 -11.84 15.28 -14.06
CA ARG A 358 -10.95 15.28 -12.88
C ARG A 358 -11.56 16.08 -11.73
N PHE A 359 -12.10 17.26 -12.00
CA PHE A 359 -12.79 18.07 -10.99
C PHE A 359 -13.99 17.34 -10.40
N LEU A 360 -14.87 16.82 -11.25
CA LEU A 360 -16.07 16.09 -10.81
C LEU A 360 -15.71 14.81 -10.05
N GLY A 361 -14.67 14.09 -10.45
CA GLY A 361 -14.18 12.92 -9.71
C GLY A 361 -13.73 13.28 -8.29
N PHE A 362 -13.01 14.39 -8.16
CA PHE A 362 -12.62 14.93 -6.85
C PHE A 362 -13.84 15.39 -6.04
N ALA A 363 -14.73 16.17 -6.64
CA ALA A 363 -15.92 16.68 -6.00
C ALA A 363 -16.86 15.55 -5.52
N ASN A 364 -17.02 14.50 -6.33
CA ASN A 364 -17.87 13.35 -5.98
C ASN A 364 -17.35 12.56 -4.76
N PHE A 365 -16.04 12.58 -4.48
CA PHE A 365 -15.48 11.95 -3.29
C PHE A 365 -16.03 12.57 -1.99
N TYR A 366 -16.27 13.89 -2.00
CA TYR A 366 -16.77 14.65 -0.85
C TYR A 366 -18.27 14.95 -0.91
N ARG A 367 -19.02 14.33 -1.84
CA ARG A 367 -20.46 14.63 -2.06
C ARG A 367 -21.33 14.50 -0.81
N ARG A 368 -20.92 13.64 0.13
CA ARG A 368 -21.64 13.44 1.41
C ARG A 368 -21.68 14.68 2.32
N PHE A 369 -20.85 15.69 2.03
CA PHE A 369 -20.82 16.97 2.73
C PHE A 369 -21.63 18.06 2.02
N ILE A 370 -22.19 17.78 0.84
CA ILE A 370 -22.82 18.79 -0.01
C ILE A 370 -24.28 18.43 -0.24
N ARG A 371 -25.14 19.28 0.33
CA ARG A 371 -26.59 19.15 0.10
C ARG A 371 -26.91 19.34 -1.38
N ASN A 372 -27.76 18.47 -1.93
CA ASN A 372 -28.22 18.50 -3.32
C ASN A 372 -27.10 18.48 -4.39
N TYR A 373 -25.97 17.78 -4.09
CA TYR A 373 -24.80 17.68 -4.97
C TYR A 373 -25.16 17.31 -6.41
N SER A 374 -26.04 16.32 -6.61
CA SER A 374 -26.38 15.83 -7.95
C SER A 374 -27.10 16.88 -8.82
N GLN A 375 -27.91 17.73 -8.21
CA GLN A 375 -28.62 18.82 -8.91
C GLN A 375 -27.62 19.91 -9.27
N VAL A 376 -26.80 20.35 -8.31
CA VAL A 376 -25.76 21.39 -8.52
C VAL A 376 -24.75 20.95 -9.60
N ALA A 377 -24.30 19.69 -9.57
CA ALA A 377 -23.34 19.17 -10.52
C ALA A 377 -23.95 18.82 -11.92
N SER A 378 -25.27 18.85 -12.07
CA SER A 378 -25.94 18.40 -13.29
C SER A 378 -25.49 19.14 -14.56
N PRO A 379 -25.36 20.49 -14.61
CA PRO A 379 -24.86 21.20 -15.78
C PRO A 379 -23.46 20.74 -16.19
N LEU A 380 -22.57 20.57 -15.21
CA LEU A 380 -21.20 20.10 -15.43
C LEU A 380 -21.16 18.65 -15.90
N THR A 381 -21.97 17.78 -15.31
CA THR A 381 -22.04 16.36 -15.68
C THR A 381 -22.51 16.20 -17.14
N LYS A 382 -23.43 17.02 -17.63
CA LYS A 382 -23.87 17.03 -19.03
C LYS A 382 -22.72 17.26 -20.01
N LEU A 383 -21.72 18.07 -19.64
CA LEU A 383 -20.54 18.38 -20.46
C LEU A 383 -19.51 17.23 -20.52
N THR A 384 -19.61 16.22 -19.65
CA THR A 384 -18.70 15.05 -19.68
C THR A 384 -19.04 14.07 -20.79
N SER A 385 -20.23 14.16 -21.39
CA SER A 385 -20.70 13.27 -22.46
C SER A 385 -19.83 13.41 -23.72
N THR A 386 -19.39 12.27 -24.27
CA THR A 386 -18.63 12.22 -25.54
C THR A 386 -19.49 12.53 -26.76
N LYS A 387 -20.83 12.45 -26.63
CA LYS A 387 -21.78 12.73 -27.70
C LYS A 387 -21.99 14.22 -27.96
N ARG A 388 -21.41 15.11 -27.16
CA ARG A 388 -21.54 16.57 -27.29
C ARG A 388 -20.19 17.22 -27.40
N THR A 389 -20.12 18.32 -28.19
CA THR A 389 -18.92 19.17 -28.17
C THR A 389 -18.75 19.79 -26.80
N PHE A 390 -17.50 19.87 -26.32
CA PHE A 390 -17.21 20.50 -25.05
C PHE A 390 -17.22 22.03 -25.23
N VAL A 391 -18.24 22.68 -24.71
CA VAL A 391 -18.39 24.14 -24.70
C VAL A 391 -18.74 24.55 -23.27
N TRP A 392 -17.91 25.41 -22.68
CA TRP A 392 -18.16 25.94 -21.34
C TRP A 392 -19.27 27.00 -21.40
N THR A 393 -20.39 26.72 -20.74
CA THR A 393 -21.58 27.58 -20.75
C THR A 393 -21.69 28.40 -19.46
N PRO A 394 -22.47 29.52 -19.45
CA PRO A 394 -22.73 30.28 -18.22
C PRO A 394 -23.33 29.42 -17.10
N GLU A 395 -24.21 28.47 -17.43
CA GLU A 395 -24.80 27.56 -16.44
C GLU A 395 -23.76 26.62 -15.85
N ALA A 396 -22.79 26.18 -16.66
CA ALA A 396 -21.69 25.35 -16.19
C ALA A 396 -20.75 26.14 -15.26
N ASP A 397 -20.51 27.42 -15.61
CA ASP A 397 -19.70 28.30 -14.79
C ASP A 397 -20.37 28.58 -13.42
N THR A 398 -21.66 28.91 -13.42
CA THR A 398 -22.45 29.07 -12.21
C THR A 398 -22.41 27.81 -11.35
N ALA A 399 -22.63 26.62 -11.93
CA ALA A 399 -22.58 25.35 -11.21
C ALA A 399 -21.19 25.04 -10.65
N PHE A 400 -20.14 25.40 -11.39
CA PHE A 400 -18.75 25.23 -10.95
C PHE A 400 -18.44 26.12 -9.73
N LEU A 401 -18.82 27.39 -9.78
CA LEU A 401 -18.62 28.34 -8.68
C LEU A 401 -19.47 27.98 -7.46
N ASP A 402 -20.73 27.55 -7.66
CA ASP A 402 -21.60 27.09 -6.57
C ASP A 402 -21.02 25.86 -5.88
N LEU A 403 -20.53 24.86 -6.62
CA LEU A 403 -19.83 23.72 -6.01
C LEU A 403 -18.61 24.16 -5.20
N LYS A 404 -17.77 25.04 -5.71
CA LYS A 404 -16.61 25.57 -4.97
C LYS A 404 -17.01 26.29 -3.69
N SER A 405 -18.09 27.06 -3.73
CA SER A 405 -18.65 27.74 -2.56
C SER A 405 -19.16 26.76 -1.51
N ARG A 406 -19.95 25.75 -1.91
CA ARG A 406 -20.47 24.71 -1.02
C ARG A 406 -19.36 23.86 -0.39
N PHE A 407 -18.28 23.57 -1.10
CA PHE A 407 -17.10 22.95 -0.52
C PHE A 407 -16.47 23.79 0.58
N SER A 408 -16.39 25.10 0.34
CA SER A 408 -15.80 26.04 1.31
C SER A 408 -16.63 26.21 2.56
N GLN A 409 -17.93 25.99 2.46
CA GLN A 409 -18.93 26.10 3.52
C GLN A 409 -19.39 24.73 4.03
N ALA A 410 -18.72 23.65 3.61
CA ALA A 410 -19.10 22.28 3.94
C ALA A 410 -19.30 22.13 5.46
N PRO A 411 -20.46 21.62 5.90
CA PRO A 411 -20.74 21.47 7.33
C PRO A 411 -19.84 20.40 7.94
N ILE A 412 -19.63 20.52 9.25
CA ILE A 412 -19.07 19.45 10.06
C ILE A 412 -20.14 18.38 10.18
N LEU A 413 -19.84 17.17 9.74
CA LEU A 413 -20.77 16.05 9.91
C LEU A 413 -20.58 15.42 11.29
N SER A 414 -21.69 15.16 11.97
CA SER A 414 -21.72 14.29 13.15
C SER A 414 -21.55 12.83 12.71
N ARG A 415 -20.83 12.06 13.51
CA ARG A 415 -20.75 10.62 13.26
C ARG A 415 -22.03 9.96 13.71
N PRO A 416 -22.66 9.11 12.88
CA PRO A 416 -23.89 8.45 13.25
C PRO A 416 -23.67 7.46 14.42
N ASP A 417 -24.53 7.48 15.41
CA ASP A 417 -24.59 6.48 16.50
C ASP A 417 -25.82 5.57 16.27
N PRO A 418 -25.61 4.28 15.93
CA PRO A 418 -26.73 3.37 15.69
C PRO A 418 -27.65 3.15 16.88
N SER A 419 -27.23 3.50 18.08
CA SER A 419 -28.07 3.42 19.31
C SER A 419 -29.04 4.58 19.45
N LEU A 420 -28.86 5.67 18.67
CA LEU A 420 -29.74 6.85 18.70
C LEU A 420 -30.68 6.84 17.50
N GLN A 421 -31.80 7.52 17.65
CA GLN A 421 -32.80 7.65 16.58
C GLN A 421 -32.26 8.50 15.44
N PHE A 422 -32.45 8.02 14.19
CA PHE A 422 -32.17 8.78 12.98
C PHE A 422 -33.41 9.59 12.56
N THR A 423 -33.13 10.78 12.04
CA THR A 423 -34.09 11.60 11.31
C THR A 423 -33.61 11.68 9.85
N VAL A 424 -34.48 11.30 8.92
CA VAL A 424 -34.23 11.41 7.48
C VAL A 424 -35.21 12.43 6.92
N GLU A 425 -34.68 13.50 6.34
CA GLU A 425 -35.43 14.50 5.59
C GLU A 425 -35.18 14.26 4.10
N VAL A 426 -36.25 14.06 3.34
CA VAL A 426 -36.18 13.82 1.89
C VAL A 426 -36.88 14.97 1.18
N ASP A 427 -36.30 15.38 0.06
CA ASP A 427 -36.84 16.41 -0.82
C ASP A 427 -36.65 16.00 -2.27
N ALA A 428 -37.70 16.01 -3.05
CA ALA A 428 -37.68 15.63 -4.46
C ALA A 428 -38.00 16.82 -5.37
N SER A 429 -37.36 16.80 -6.55
CA SER A 429 -37.64 17.75 -7.63
C SER A 429 -37.84 16.98 -8.94
N ASP A 430 -38.27 17.64 -10.00
CA ASP A 430 -38.41 17.04 -11.36
C ASP A 430 -37.13 16.38 -11.88
N SER A 431 -35.98 16.74 -11.37
CA SER A 431 -34.68 16.29 -11.89
C SER A 431 -33.89 15.42 -10.93
N GLY A 432 -34.25 15.36 -9.65
CA GLY A 432 -33.44 14.63 -8.67
C GLY A 432 -34.04 14.62 -7.27
N VAL A 433 -33.56 13.68 -6.46
CA VAL A 433 -33.91 13.51 -5.05
C VAL A 433 -32.70 13.91 -4.21
N GLY A 434 -32.96 14.64 -3.13
CA GLY A 434 -32.01 14.96 -2.08
C GLY A 434 -32.48 14.41 -0.72
N ALA A 435 -31.57 13.99 0.11
CA ALA A 435 -31.87 13.61 1.49
C ALA A 435 -30.78 14.05 2.45
N VAL A 436 -31.19 14.29 3.70
CA VAL A 436 -30.29 14.57 4.81
C VAL A 436 -30.56 13.54 5.90
N LEU A 437 -29.51 12.84 6.29
CA LEU A 437 -29.51 11.97 7.45
C LEU A 437 -28.99 12.77 8.64
N SER A 438 -29.81 12.91 9.68
CA SER A 438 -29.46 13.67 10.89
C SER A 438 -29.71 12.85 12.14
N GLN A 439 -29.06 13.23 13.23
CA GLN A 439 -29.31 12.74 14.59
C GLN A 439 -29.39 13.88 15.57
N ARG A 440 -30.21 13.70 16.58
CA ARG A 440 -30.32 14.64 17.71
C ARG A 440 -29.11 14.40 18.63
N SER A 441 -28.37 15.46 18.90
CA SER A 441 -27.19 15.38 19.76
C SER A 441 -27.64 15.41 21.25
N PRO A 442 -27.12 14.49 22.07
CA PRO A 442 -27.38 14.52 23.51
C PRO A 442 -26.81 15.75 24.23
N SER A 443 -25.86 16.47 23.62
CA SER A 443 -25.18 17.60 24.26
C SER A 443 -25.93 18.92 24.14
N ASP A 444 -26.68 19.13 23.05
CA ASP A 444 -27.36 20.41 22.75
C ASP A 444 -28.79 20.24 22.27
N ASP A 445 -29.28 19.01 22.22
CA ASP A 445 -30.64 18.62 21.78
C ASP A 445 -31.00 19.11 20.36
N LEU A 446 -30.00 19.44 19.54
CA LEU A 446 -30.18 19.87 18.15
C LEU A 446 -29.95 18.72 17.16
N LEU A 447 -30.58 18.82 15.99
CA LEU A 447 -30.35 17.91 14.88
C LEU A 447 -29.05 18.29 14.18
N HIS A 448 -28.10 17.36 14.16
CA HIS A 448 -26.83 17.49 13.46
C HIS A 448 -26.78 16.57 12.23
N PRO A 449 -26.36 17.06 11.06
CA PRO A 449 -26.27 16.25 9.87
C PRO A 449 -25.15 15.20 9.98
N CYS A 450 -25.46 13.96 9.62
CA CYS A 450 -24.52 12.85 9.53
C CYS A 450 -24.07 12.61 8.09
N ALA A 451 -24.97 12.82 7.13
CA ALA A 451 -24.67 12.68 5.71
C ALA A 451 -25.70 13.39 4.85
N PHE A 452 -25.26 13.87 3.68
CA PHE A 452 -26.14 14.30 2.60
C PHE A 452 -26.15 13.25 1.49
N PHE A 453 -27.34 12.97 0.97
CA PHE A 453 -27.54 12.13 -0.20
C PHE A 453 -28.17 12.94 -1.32
N SER A 454 -27.84 12.66 -2.56
CA SER A 454 -28.55 13.18 -3.70
C SER A 454 -28.39 12.23 -4.90
N LYS A 455 -29.47 12.05 -5.65
CA LYS A 455 -29.53 11.22 -6.85
C LYS A 455 -30.25 11.98 -7.96
N LYS A 456 -29.68 11.97 -9.18
CA LYS A 456 -30.40 12.43 -10.36
C LYS A 456 -31.42 11.37 -10.76
N LEU A 457 -32.64 11.76 -11.03
CA LEU A 457 -33.68 10.86 -11.56
C LEU A 457 -33.35 10.42 -12.98
N SER A 458 -33.53 9.14 -13.24
CA SER A 458 -33.50 8.58 -14.59
C SER A 458 -34.71 9.09 -15.40
N PRO A 459 -34.70 9.01 -16.76
CA PRO A 459 -35.85 9.42 -17.58
C PRO A 459 -37.16 8.70 -17.20
N ALA A 460 -37.10 7.46 -16.74
CA ALA A 460 -38.27 6.71 -16.27
C ALA A 460 -38.79 7.26 -14.91
N GLU A 461 -37.89 7.50 -13.95
CA GLU A 461 -38.24 8.06 -12.63
C GLU A 461 -38.78 9.50 -12.72
N GLN A 462 -38.37 10.28 -13.74
CA GLN A 462 -38.90 11.63 -13.99
C GLN A 462 -40.39 11.64 -14.43
N ASN A 463 -40.89 10.50 -14.94
CA ASN A 463 -42.28 10.34 -15.30
C ASN A 463 -43.20 9.87 -14.18
N TYR A 464 -42.65 9.60 -13.00
CA TYR A 464 -43.45 9.25 -11.83
C TYR A 464 -44.22 10.48 -11.32
N ASP A 465 -45.37 10.24 -10.65
CA ASP A 465 -46.12 11.28 -10.00
C ASP A 465 -45.27 11.89 -8.85
N VAL A 466 -45.63 13.11 -8.39
CA VAL A 466 -44.87 13.84 -7.38
C VAL A 466 -44.79 13.02 -6.08
N GLY A 467 -45.89 12.37 -5.67
CA GLY A 467 -45.93 11.52 -4.51
C GLY A 467 -45.08 10.27 -4.58
N ASP A 468 -44.88 9.72 -5.80
CA ASP A 468 -44.04 8.52 -6.04
C ASP A 468 -42.55 8.86 -6.14
N ARG A 469 -42.19 10.15 -6.26
CA ARG A 469 -40.79 10.63 -6.28
C ARG A 469 -40.23 10.89 -4.90
N GLU A 470 -41.06 11.19 -3.93
CA GLU A 470 -40.73 11.40 -2.51
C GLU A 470 -40.67 10.08 -1.72
#